data_7a1847994bf0d7252a5ef2f8a1793dc6
#
_entry.id   7a1847994bf0d7252a5ef2f8a1793dc6
#
_cell.length_a   1.000
_cell.length_b   1.000
_cell.length_c   1.000
_cell.angle_alpha   90.00
_cell.angle_beta   90.00
_cell.angle_gamma   90.00
#
_symmetry.space_group_name_H-M   'P 1'
#
loop_
_entity.id
_entity.type
_entity.pdbx_description
1 polymer ?
#
loop_
_entity_poly.entity_id
_entity_poly.type
_entity_poly.pdbx_seq_one_letter_code
_entity_poly.pdbx_strand_id
1 'polypeptide(L)'
;MKTKAAVAWKAGAPLTIEEVDLAGPGEGEVLIEVKATGICHTDYYTLSGADPEGIFPAILGHEGAGVVVETGAGVTSVKKYDHVIPLYTPECRQCKYCLSRKTNLCQAIRSTQGKGLMPDSTSRFSIGGKVIYHYMGTSTFSNYIVVPEIAVAKIREDAPFDKACYVGCGVTTGVGAVIFSAKVEAGANVVVFGLGGIGLNVIQGARMVGANKIIGVDINPRRIGIARKFGMTDFVNPNEVENLVGHLIQLTDGGADYSFECIGNVTTMRQALECCHKGWGQSYIIGVAAAGEEISTRPFQLVTGREWKGSAFGGARGRTDVPKIVDWYMDGKLNIDDLITHTLPLERINEGFDLMKLGESIRSVVLY
;
A
#
# COMPACT_ATOMS: atom_id res chain seq x y z
N MET A 1 21.13 -19.64 -6.71
CA MET A 1 20.22 -20.68 -6.21
C MET A 1 18.97 -20.75 -7.09
N LYS A 2 18.13 -21.77 -6.92
CA LYS A 2 16.79 -21.82 -7.52
C LYS A 2 15.74 -21.33 -6.53
N THR A 3 14.71 -20.68 -7.02
CA THR A 3 13.55 -20.24 -6.23
C THR A 3 12.26 -20.48 -7.02
N LYS A 4 11.18 -20.84 -6.34
CA LYS A 4 9.85 -20.93 -6.93
C LYS A 4 9.22 -19.54 -6.93
N ALA A 5 8.67 -19.09 -8.06
CA ALA A 5 8.07 -17.79 -8.20
C ALA A 5 6.84 -17.81 -9.14
N ALA A 6 5.93 -16.86 -8.96
CA ALA A 6 4.84 -16.59 -9.88
C ALA A 6 5.30 -15.51 -10.88
N VAL A 7 5.47 -15.90 -12.14
CA VAL A 7 6.00 -15.05 -13.21
C VAL A 7 4.87 -14.49 -14.06
N ALA A 8 4.86 -13.17 -14.22
CA ALA A 8 4.06 -12.44 -15.20
C ALA A 8 4.85 -12.35 -16.50
N TRP A 9 4.53 -13.17 -17.49
CA TRP A 9 5.23 -13.19 -18.78
C TRP A 9 4.84 -12.03 -19.69
N LYS A 10 3.60 -11.59 -19.60
CA LYS A 10 3.05 -10.47 -20.39
C LYS A 10 1.79 -9.91 -19.73
N ALA A 11 1.46 -8.69 -20.07
CA ALA A 11 0.21 -8.06 -19.63
C ALA A 11 -1.03 -8.89 -20.03
N GLY A 12 -2.03 -8.92 -19.16
CA GLY A 12 -3.31 -9.58 -19.35
C GLY A 12 -3.28 -11.12 -19.29
N ALA A 13 -2.11 -11.73 -19.06
CA ALA A 13 -2.00 -13.18 -18.91
C ALA A 13 -2.01 -13.59 -17.42
N PRO A 14 -2.52 -14.79 -17.08
CA PRO A 14 -2.37 -15.32 -15.73
C PRO A 14 -0.89 -15.53 -15.38
N LEU A 15 -0.57 -15.45 -14.10
CA LEU A 15 0.75 -15.79 -13.58
C LEU A 15 1.01 -17.29 -13.73
N THR A 16 2.26 -17.65 -14.08
CA THR A 16 2.70 -19.05 -14.10
C THR A 16 3.70 -19.31 -12.99
N ILE A 17 3.61 -20.49 -12.39
CA ILE A 17 4.55 -20.90 -11.34
C ILE A 17 5.77 -21.54 -11.98
N GLU A 18 6.92 -20.92 -11.77
CA GLU A 18 8.19 -21.30 -12.40
C GLU A 18 9.28 -21.54 -11.37
N GLU A 19 10.25 -22.37 -11.72
CA GLU A 19 11.54 -22.43 -11.04
C GLU A 19 12.50 -21.42 -11.70
N VAL A 20 12.89 -20.41 -10.94
CA VAL A 20 13.66 -19.25 -11.42
C VAL A 20 15.07 -19.31 -10.83
N ASP A 21 16.07 -18.97 -11.62
CA ASP A 21 17.43 -18.74 -11.14
C ASP A 21 17.48 -17.39 -10.38
N LEU A 22 17.96 -17.45 -9.12
CA LEU A 22 18.16 -16.26 -8.29
C LEU A 22 19.65 -16.13 -7.97
N ALA A 23 20.26 -15.02 -8.38
CA ALA A 23 21.61 -14.65 -7.98
C ALA A 23 21.65 -14.31 -6.48
N GLY A 24 22.81 -14.52 -5.83
CA GLY A 24 23.03 -14.10 -4.45
C GLY A 24 23.03 -12.58 -4.29
N PRO A 25 22.99 -12.07 -3.03
CA PRO A 25 23.01 -10.64 -2.77
C PRO A 25 24.38 -10.04 -3.10
N GLY A 26 24.37 -8.96 -3.88
CA GLY A 26 25.52 -8.12 -4.16
C GLY A 26 25.86 -7.18 -2.99
N GLU A 27 26.78 -6.23 -3.21
CA GLU A 27 27.12 -5.22 -2.21
C GLU A 27 25.90 -4.36 -1.86
N GLY A 28 25.63 -4.19 -0.55
CA GLY A 28 24.48 -3.43 -0.04
C GLY A 28 23.12 -4.10 -0.27
N GLU A 29 23.09 -5.41 -0.56
CA GLU A 29 21.86 -6.18 -0.82
C GLU A 29 21.61 -7.25 0.24
N VAL A 30 20.35 -7.66 0.35
CA VAL A 30 19.88 -8.61 1.34
C VAL A 30 19.07 -9.71 0.64
N LEU A 31 19.41 -10.97 0.87
CA LEU A 31 18.62 -12.14 0.49
C LEU A 31 17.60 -12.43 1.59
N ILE A 32 16.34 -12.47 1.22
CA ILE A 32 15.20 -12.70 2.13
C ILE A 32 14.46 -13.97 1.71
N GLU A 33 14.19 -14.85 2.66
CA GLU A 33 13.19 -15.90 2.53
C GLU A 33 11.82 -15.32 2.86
N VAL A 34 10.96 -15.17 1.86
CA VAL A 34 9.60 -14.65 2.03
C VAL A 34 8.74 -15.72 2.70
N LYS A 35 8.07 -15.37 3.76
CA LYS A 35 7.16 -16.25 4.51
C LYS A 35 5.69 -16.00 4.20
N ALA A 36 5.36 -14.76 3.85
CA ALA A 36 4.02 -14.38 3.43
C ALA A 36 4.07 -13.15 2.51
N THR A 37 3.11 -13.05 1.61
CA THR A 37 2.90 -11.86 0.77
C THR A 37 1.44 -11.60 0.49
N GLY A 38 1.01 -10.33 0.59
CA GLY A 38 -0.33 -9.89 0.21
C GLY A 38 -0.47 -9.75 -1.30
N ILE A 39 -1.72 -9.88 -1.79
CA ILE A 39 -2.13 -9.60 -3.17
C ILE A 39 -2.83 -8.24 -3.19
N CYS A 40 -2.29 -7.28 -3.94
CA CYS A 40 -2.76 -5.91 -3.98
C CYS A 40 -3.39 -5.53 -5.34
N HIS A 41 -4.28 -4.53 -5.34
CA HIS A 41 -4.80 -3.94 -6.57
C HIS A 41 -3.70 -3.33 -7.45
N THR A 42 -2.61 -2.86 -6.87
CA THR A 42 -1.45 -2.34 -7.60
C THR A 42 -0.78 -3.44 -8.42
N ASP A 43 -0.66 -4.67 -7.89
CA ASP A 43 -0.17 -5.82 -8.67
C ASP A 43 -1.11 -6.13 -9.84
N TYR A 44 -2.43 -6.07 -9.62
CA TYR A 44 -3.42 -6.29 -10.68
C TYR A 44 -3.40 -5.17 -11.72
N TYR A 45 -3.23 -3.92 -11.32
CA TYR A 45 -3.12 -2.78 -12.22
C TYR A 45 -1.99 -2.99 -13.24
N THR A 46 -0.81 -3.43 -12.75
CA THR A 46 0.31 -3.77 -13.63
C THR A 46 0.00 -5.05 -14.44
N LEU A 47 -0.45 -6.14 -13.79
CA LEU A 47 -0.73 -7.41 -14.47
C LEU A 47 -1.78 -7.27 -15.59
N SER A 48 -2.79 -6.42 -15.42
CA SER A 48 -3.82 -6.17 -16.44
C SER A 48 -3.30 -5.42 -17.68
N GLY A 49 -2.15 -4.75 -17.56
CA GLY A 49 -1.60 -3.88 -18.62
C GLY A 49 -2.11 -2.44 -18.57
N ALA A 50 -2.86 -2.08 -17.53
CA ALA A 50 -3.32 -0.70 -17.32
C ALA A 50 -2.19 0.24 -16.85
N ASP A 51 -1.12 -0.33 -16.29
CA ASP A 51 0.07 0.41 -15.86
C ASP A 51 0.99 0.68 -17.05
N PRO A 52 1.16 1.94 -17.47
CA PRO A 52 2.03 2.29 -18.60
C PRO A 52 3.53 2.07 -18.29
N GLU A 53 3.90 1.95 -17.01
CA GLU A 53 5.27 1.67 -16.56
C GLU A 53 5.50 0.15 -16.33
N GLY A 54 4.49 -0.69 -16.57
CA GLY A 54 4.59 -2.14 -16.40
C GLY A 54 5.64 -2.78 -17.31
N ILE A 55 6.54 -3.57 -16.72
CA ILE A 55 7.63 -4.24 -17.44
C ILE A 55 7.43 -5.75 -17.35
N PHE A 56 7.62 -6.46 -18.46
CA PHE A 56 7.47 -7.91 -18.55
C PHE A 56 8.65 -8.55 -19.34
N PRO A 57 9.05 -9.80 -19.02
CA PRO A 57 8.55 -10.64 -17.95
C PRO A 57 9.02 -10.16 -16.58
N ALA A 58 8.19 -10.30 -15.54
CA ALA A 58 8.50 -9.84 -14.19
C ALA A 58 7.94 -10.78 -13.11
N ILE A 59 8.54 -10.72 -11.93
CA ILE A 59 7.94 -11.27 -10.70
C ILE A 59 7.31 -10.10 -9.95
N LEU A 60 5.97 -10.14 -9.81
CA LEU A 60 5.21 -9.10 -9.12
C LEU A 60 5.27 -9.29 -7.59
N GLY A 61 4.40 -8.56 -6.87
CA GLY A 61 4.29 -8.61 -5.41
C GLY A 61 5.18 -7.58 -4.71
N HIS A 62 4.58 -6.87 -3.74
CA HIS A 62 5.26 -5.81 -3.00
C HIS A 62 4.83 -5.73 -1.52
N GLU A 63 3.98 -6.65 -1.06
CA GLU A 63 3.48 -6.75 0.31
C GLU A 63 4.07 -7.98 1.01
N GLY A 64 5.41 -8.07 1.12
CA GLY A 64 6.08 -9.23 1.71
C GLY A 64 6.45 -9.07 3.17
N ALA A 65 6.64 -10.21 3.85
CA ALA A 65 7.36 -10.32 5.11
C ALA A 65 8.15 -11.64 5.15
N GLY A 66 9.30 -11.63 5.77
CA GLY A 66 10.16 -12.81 5.78
C GLY A 66 11.38 -12.67 6.67
N VAL A 67 12.34 -13.57 6.45
CA VAL A 67 13.55 -13.69 7.26
C VAL A 67 14.79 -13.47 6.40
N VAL A 68 15.74 -12.70 6.90
CA VAL A 68 17.04 -12.51 6.25
C VAL A 68 17.82 -13.83 6.26
N VAL A 69 18.22 -14.28 5.08
CA VAL A 69 19.03 -15.51 4.91
C VAL A 69 20.52 -15.19 4.79
N GLU A 70 20.81 -14.14 4.01
CA GLU A 70 22.19 -13.74 3.70
C GLU A 70 22.24 -12.23 3.45
N THR A 71 23.38 -11.61 3.75
CA THR A 71 23.64 -10.20 3.49
C THR A 71 24.88 -10.04 2.63
N GLY A 72 24.82 -9.20 1.63
CA GLY A 72 25.96 -8.79 0.83
C GLY A 72 26.94 -7.92 1.62
N ALA A 73 28.11 -7.66 1.04
CA ALA A 73 29.11 -6.78 1.64
C ALA A 73 28.50 -5.38 1.90
N GLY A 74 28.94 -4.72 2.99
CA GLY A 74 28.49 -3.37 3.34
C GLY A 74 27.13 -3.26 4.02
N VAL A 75 26.34 -4.32 4.12
CA VAL A 75 25.06 -4.33 4.86
C VAL A 75 25.32 -4.25 6.35
N THR A 76 24.67 -3.30 7.02
CA THR A 76 24.88 -3.01 8.45
C THR A 76 23.61 -2.94 9.28
N SER A 77 22.44 -2.72 8.66
CA SER A 77 21.17 -2.48 9.38
C SER A 77 20.38 -3.75 9.69
N VAL A 78 20.72 -4.85 9.04
CA VAL A 78 20.11 -6.17 9.25
C VAL A 78 21.16 -7.26 9.19
N LYS A 79 20.86 -8.40 9.78
CA LYS A 79 21.70 -9.60 9.79
C LYS A 79 20.86 -10.85 9.58
N LYS A 80 21.53 -11.98 9.31
CA LYS A 80 20.89 -13.29 9.18
C LYS A 80 19.96 -13.59 10.37
N TYR A 81 18.78 -14.09 10.05
CA TYR A 81 17.67 -14.41 10.94
C TYR A 81 16.84 -13.20 11.43
N ASP A 82 17.17 -11.97 11.08
CA ASP A 82 16.29 -10.84 11.37
C ASP A 82 14.97 -10.98 10.60
N HIS A 83 13.85 -10.69 11.26
CA HIS A 83 12.53 -10.59 10.63
C HIS A 83 12.39 -9.24 9.96
N VAL A 84 11.90 -9.23 8.72
CA VAL A 84 11.91 -8.03 7.89
C VAL A 84 10.67 -7.92 6.99
N ILE A 85 10.38 -6.67 6.61
CA ILE A 85 9.44 -6.31 5.56
C ILE A 85 10.23 -5.64 4.43
N PRO A 86 10.23 -6.20 3.19
CA PRO A 86 10.76 -5.51 2.02
C PRO A 86 9.84 -4.33 1.65
N LEU A 87 10.44 -3.21 1.24
CA LEU A 87 9.76 -1.94 1.04
C LEU A 87 9.89 -1.49 -0.42
N TYR A 88 8.78 -1.27 -1.09
CA TYR A 88 8.77 -0.63 -2.41
C TYR A 88 9.06 0.88 -2.33
N THR A 89 8.96 1.47 -1.15
CA THR A 89 9.37 2.85 -0.85
C THR A 89 10.62 2.81 0.03
N PRO A 90 11.84 2.90 -0.56
CA PRO A 90 13.09 2.83 0.20
C PRO A 90 13.31 4.07 1.07
N GLU A 91 14.20 3.95 2.06
CA GLU A 91 14.65 5.07 2.90
C GLU A 91 16.18 5.02 3.07
N CYS A 92 16.92 5.76 2.23
CA CYS A 92 18.38 5.78 2.31
C CYS A 92 18.95 6.67 3.44
N ARG A 93 18.13 7.60 3.99
CA ARG A 93 18.50 8.55 5.04
C ARG A 93 19.61 9.57 4.66
N GLN A 94 19.97 9.63 3.38
CA GLN A 94 21.09 10.48 2.89
C GLN A 94 20.68 11.43 1.76
N CYS A 95 19.73 11.05 0.92
CA CYS A 95 19.31 11.88 -0.20
C CYS A 95 18.53 13.13 0.27
N LYS A 96 18.49 14.14 -0.59
CA LYS A 96 17.74 15.38 -0.34
C LYS A 96 16.29 15.14 0.13
N TYR A 97 15.63 14.13 -0.42
CA TYR A 97 14.23 13.78 -0.07
C TYR A 97 14.14 13.24 1.36
N CYS A 98 14.98 12.29 1.74
CA CYS A 98 15.00 11.75 3.11
C CYS A 98 15.37 12.83 4.14
N LEU A 99 16.34 13.70 3.82
CA LEU A 99 16.81 14.74 4.74
C LEU A 99 15.89 15.96 4.82
N SER A 100 15.03 16.18 3.82
CA SER A 100 14.14 17.35 3.76
C SER A 100 13.08 17.35 4.86
N ARG A 101 12.70 16.20 5.40
CA ARG A 101 11.53 15.98 6.28
C ARG A 101 10.18 16.43 5.68
N LYS A 102 10.14 16.70 4.35
CA LYS A 102 8.94 17.14 3.62
C LYS A 102 8.24 16.01 2.88
N THR A 103 8.94 14.91 2.60
CA THR A 103 8.44 13.77 1.83
C THR A 103 9.07 12.46 2.29
N ASN A 104 8.38 11.36 2.00
CA ASN A 104 8.84 9.99 2.17
C ASN A 104 9.39 9.37 0.87
N LEU A 105 9.40 10.11 -0.24
CA LEU A 105 9.73 9.61 -1.58
C LEU A 105 11.24 9.63 -1.85
N CYS A 106 11.98 8.71 -1.22
CA CYS A 106 13.40 8.51 -1.45
C CYS A 106 13.71 8.26 -2.94
N GLN A 107 14.76 8.90 -3.46
CA GLN A 107 15.14 8.80 -4.88
C GLN A 107 16.42 7.97 -5.12
N ALA A 108 17.01 7.38 -4.06
CA ALA A 108 18.33 6.76 -4.14
C ALA A 108 18.45 5.65 -5.19
N ILE A 109 17.39 4.86 -5.39
CA ILE A 109 17.37 3.76 -6.37
C ILE A 109 16.27 3.92 -7.42
N ARG A 110 15.56 5.05 -7.46
CA ARG A 110 14.38 5.23 -8.33
C ARG A 110 14.68 5.05 -9.82
N SER A 111 15.87 5.43 -10.27
CA SER A 111 16.29 5.34 -11.67
C SER A 111 16.42 3.91 -12.20
N THR A 112 16.72 2.95 -11.33
CA THR A 112 16.83 1.52 -11.67
C THR A 112 15.58 0.75 -11.26
N GLN A 113 15.01 1.07 -10.11
CA GLN A 113 13.77 0.47 -9.58
C GLN A 113 12.61 0.57 -10.60
N GLY A 114 12.41 1.73 -11.23
CA GLY A 114 11.40 1.94 -12.27
C GLY A 114 11.66 1.18 -13.58
N LYS A 115 12.87 0.62 -13.74
CA LYS A 115 13.24 -0.24 -14.89
C LYS A 115 13.22 -1.73 -14.54
N GLY A 116 12.75 -2.08 -13.35
CA GLY A 116 12.74 -3.46 -12.88
C GLY A 116 14.13 -4.03 -12.58
N LEU A 117 15.09 -3.17 -12.22
CA LEU A 117 16.49 -3.53 -12.02
C LEU A 117 16.99 -3.15 -10.61
N MET A 118 18.02 -3.85 -10.16
CA MET A 118 18.77 -3.51 -8.96
C MET A 118 19.61 -2.24 -9.14
N PRO A 119 20.18 -1.66 -8.08
CA PRO A 119 21.00 -0.43 -8.18
C PRO A 119 22.17 -0.50 -9.16
N ASP A 120 22.73 -1.69 -9.38
CA ASP A 120 23.81 -1.96 -10.35
C ASP A 120 23.32 -2.11 -11.81
N SER A 121 22.02 -1.85 -12.07
CA SER A 121 21.38 -1.99 -13.39
C SER A 121 21.29 -3.42 -13.92
N THR A 122 21.36 -4.42 -13.05
CA THR A 122 21.11 -5.84 -13.39
C THR A 122 19.88 -6.38 -12.70
N SER A 123 19.39 -7.55 -13.12
CA SER A 123 18.37 -8.30 -12.38
C SER A 123 19.03 -9.46 -11.63
N ARG A 124 18.47 -9.83 -10.49
CA ARG A 124 18.85 -11.04 -9.76
C ARG A 124 18.08 -12.29 -10.23
N PHE A 125 17.02 -12.10 -11.02
CA PHE A 125 16.19 -13.20 -11.53
C PHE A 125 16.45 -13.50 -13.01
N SER A 126 16.50 -14.80 -13.35
CA SER A 126 16.54 -15.27 -14.73
C SER A 126 15.94 -16.65 -14.90
N ILE A 127 15.51 -16.99 -16.14
CA ILE A 127 15.09 -18.34 -16.53
C ILE A 127 15.82 -18.69 -17.81
N GLY A 128 16.65 -19.74 -17.78
CA GLY A 128 17.42 -20.16 -18.95
C GLY A 128 18.32 -19.05 -19.53
N GLY A 129 18.86 -18.19 -18.69
CA GLY A 129 19.67 -17.02 -19.07
C GLY A 129 18.86 -15.81 -19.53
N LYS A 130 17.54 -15.90 -19.64
CA LYS A 130 16.66 -14.76 -19.96
C LYS A 130 16.34 -13.99 -18.69
N VAL A 131 16.51 -12.66 -18.73
CA VAL A 131 16.23 -11.76 -17.61
C VAL A 131 14.74 -11.79 -17.27
N ILE A 132 14.43 -11.88 -15.97
CA ILE A 132 13.12 -11.63 -15.37
C ILE A 132 13.26 -10.37 -14.51
N TYR A 133 12.41 -9.37 -14.75
CA TYR A 133 12.50 -8.08 -14.08
C TYR A 133 11.96 -8.12 -12.65
N HIS A 134 12.53 -7.25 -11.81
CA HIS A 134 11.98 -6.97 -10.49
C HIS A 134 10.74 -6.07 -10.62
N TYR A 135 9.80 -6.26 -9.71
CA TYR A 135 8.65 -5.39 -9.55
C TYR A 135 8.79 -4.52 -8.32
N MET A 136 8.76 -3.20 -8.50
CA MET A 136 8.87 -2.21 -7.42
C MET A 136 10.10 -2.41 -6.50
N GLY A 137 11.13 -3.12 -6.98
CA GLY A 137 12.34 -3.45 -6.22
C GLY A 137 12.15 -4.49 -5.12
N THR A 138 11.02 -5.22 -5.09
CA THR A 138 10.66 -6.18 -4.04
C THR A 138 10.38 -7.59 -4.57
N SER A 139 9.47 -7.76 -5.57
CA SER A 139 9.16 -9.05 -6.21
C SER A 139 8.75 -10.17 -5.26
N THR A 140 7.82 -9.87 -4.35
CA THR A 140 7.50 -10.81 -3.25
C THR A 140 6.67 -12.02 -3.65
N PHE A 141 6.24 -12.16 -4.92
CA PHE A 141 5.63 -13.40 -5.43
C PHE A 141 6.69 -14.47 -5.76
N SER A 142 7.69 -14.58 -4.90
CA SER A 142 8.78 -15.56 -4.95
C SER A 142 9.14 -16.00 -3.54
N ASN A 143 9.51 -17.29 -3.37
CA ASN A 143 9.95 -17.82 -2.08
C ASN A 143 11.22 -17.12 -1.55
N TYR A 144 12.12 -16.70 -2.45
CA TYR A 144 13.32 -15.95 -2.11
C TYR A 144 13.44 -14.72 -3.00
N ILE A 145 13.87 -13.61 -2.41
CA ILE A 145 14.09 -12.34 -3.10
C ILE A 145 15.41 -11.71 -2.66
N VAL A 146 15.99 -10.90 -3.53
CA VAL A 146 17.12 -10.03 -3.20
C VAL A 146 16.66 -8.58 -3.33
N VAL A 147 16.89 -7.79 -2.30
CA VAL A 147 16.49 -6.38 -2.24
C VAL A 147 17.63 -5.50 -1.71
N PRO A 148 17.72 -4.21 -2.08
CA PRO A 148 18.68 -3.29 -1.48
C PRO A 148 18.43 -3.09 0.02
N GLU A 149 19.47 -2.99 0.83
CA GLU A 149 19.37 -2.75 2.29
C GLU A 149 18.48 -1.57 2.65
N ILE A 150 18.53 -0.50 1.86
CA ILE A 150 17.72 0.71 2.07
C ILE A 150 16.20 0.48 1.85
N ALA A 151 15.84 -0.66 1.28
CA ALA A 151 14.49 -1.12 1.04
C ALA A 151 14.08 -2.26 2.01
N VAL A 152 14.70 -2.37 3.19
CA VAL A 152 14.42 -3.40 4.19
C VAL A 152 14.10 -2.75 5.53
N ALA A 153 12.92 -3.04 6.07
CA ALA A 153 12.53 -2.65 7.42
C ALA A 153 12.66 -3.87 8.35
N LYS A 154 13.53 -3.77 9.37
CA LYS A 154 13.60 -4.78 10.44
C LYS A 154 12.41 -4.62 11.37
N ILE A 155 11.74 -5.72 11.67
CA ILE A 155 10.60 -5.80 12.58
C ILE A 155 10.92 -6.72 13.77
N ARG A 156 10.05 -6.73 14.77
CA ARG A 156 10.14 -7.63 15.92
C ARG A 156 9.91 -9.08 15.51
N GLU A 157 10.61 -10.00 16.18
CA GLU A 157 10.64 -11.44 15.82
C GLU A 157 9.33 -12.18 16.11
N ASP A 158 8.50 -11.68 17.02
CA ASP A 158 7.23 -12.29 17.41
C ASP A 158 6.05 -11.84 16.53
N ALA A 159 6.26 -10.94 15.56
CA ALA A 159 5.21 -10.51 14.64
C ALA A 159 4.88 -11.63 13.62
N PRO A 160 3.59 -12.03 13.48
CA PRO A 160 3.19 -13.06 12.53
C PRO A 160 3.34 -12.54 11.08
N PHE A 161 4.04 -13.31 10.22
CA PHE A 161 4.36 -12.88 8.87
C PHE A 161 3.15 -12.64 7.99
N ASP A 162 2.10 -13.44 8.15
CA ASP A 162 0.85 -13.36 7.40
C ASP A 162 0.05 -12.07 7.69
N LYS A 163 0.35 -11.40 8.80
CA LYS A 163 -0.21 -10.08 9.15
C LYS A 163 0.78 -8.97 8.84
N ALA A 164 2.06 -9.18 9.22
CA ALA A 164 3.11 -8.21 9.02
C ALA A 164 3.35 -7.86 7.54
N CYS A 165 3.17 -8.80 6.61
CA CYS A 165 3.33 -8.55 5.17
C CYS A 165 2.42 -7.42 4.67
N TYR A 166 1.20 -7.31 5.17
CA TYR A 166 0.27 -6.26 4.77
C TYR A 166 0.66 -4.86 5.28
N VAL A 167 1.50 -4.79 6.33
CA VAL A 167 2.03 -3.51 6.82
C VAL A 167 2.95 -2.86 5.79
N GLY A 168 3.61 -3.64 4.94
CA GLY A 168 4.50 -3.15 3.88
C GLY A 168 3.83 -2.27 2.82
N CYS A 169 2.49 -2.26 2.76
CA CYS A 169 1.73 -1.43 1.80
C CYS A 169 0.42 -0.91 2.41
N GLY A 170 -0.63 -1.75 2.43
CA GLY A 170 -2.00 -1.28 2.66
C GLY A 170 -2.24 -0.69 4.05
N VAL A 171 -1.71 -1.29 5.10
CA VAL A 171 -1.86 -0.77 6.48
C VAL A 171 -1.14 0.56 6.62
N THR A 172 0.12 0.63 6.21
CA THR A 172 0.93 1.85 6.27
C THR A 172 0.32 2.96 5.43
N THR A 173 -0.19 2.63 4.23
CA THR A 173 -0.84 3.61 3.34
C THR A 173 -2.07 4.23 4.00
N GLY A 174 -2.97 3.43 4.56
CA GLY A 174 -4.21 3.93 5.16
C GLY A 174 -3.99 4.63 6.50
N VAL A 175 -3.36 3.96 7.46
CA VAL A 175 -3.08 4.53 8.79
C VAL A 175 -2.15 5.73 8.69
N GLY A 176 -1.11 5.64 7.87
CA GLY A 176 -0.14 6.72 7.67
C GLY A 176 -0.76 7.95 7.00
N ALA A 177 -1.72 7.78 6.08
CA ALA A 177 -2.42 8.91 5.47
C ALA A 177 -3.08 9.80 6.54
N VAL A 178 -3.64 9.20 7.57
CA VAL A 178 -4.25 9.91 8.71
C VAL A 178 -3.19 10.53 9.62
N ILE A 179 -2.19 9.73 10.04
CA ILE A 179 -1.26 10.10 11.11
C ILE A 179 -0.08 10.94 10.60
N PHE A 180 0.51 10.57 9.46
CA PHE A 180 1.72 11.20 8.97
C PHE A 180 1.47 12.25 7.88
N SER A 181 0.54 11.96 6.92
CA SER A 181 0.23 12.90 5.83
C SER A 181 -0.72 13.99 6.28
N ALA A 182 -1.93 13.62 6.73
CA ALA A 182 -2.98 14.56 7.09
C ALA A 182 -2.79 15.15 8.49
N LYS A 183 -2.21 14.35 9.41
CA LYS A 183 -2.08 14.71 10.83
C LYS A 183 -3.43 15.10 11.42
N VAL A 184 -4.40 14.23 11.22
CA VAL A 184 -5.78 14.45 11.64
C VAL A 184 -5.85 14.77 13.13
N GLU A 185 -6.54 15.85 13.45
CA GLU A 185 -6.70 16.35 14.81
C GLU A 185 -7.79 15.56 15.56
N ALA A 186 -7.60 15.40 16.87
CA ALA A 186 -8.62 14.81 17.72
C ALA A 186 -9.92 15.65 17.66
N GLY A 187 -11.07 14.99 17.57
CA GLY A 187 -12.37 15.65 17.45
C GLY A 187 -12.77 16.03 16.02
N ALA A 188 -11.90 15.82 15.02
CA ALA A 188 -12.20 16.12 13.62
C ALA A 188 -13.29 15.22 13.03
N ASN A 189 -14.05 15.73 12.05
CA ASN A 189 -14.97 14.96 11.23
C ASN A 189 -14.24 14.47 9.97
N VAL A 190 -14.23 13.15 9.76
CA VAL A 190 -13.48 12.48 8.70
C VAL A 190 -14.46 11.77 7.76
N VAL A 191 -14.26 11.93 6.45
CA VAL A 191 -15.01 11.18 5.41
C VAL A 191 -14.04 10.30 4.63
N VAL A 192 -14.38 9.01 4.46
CA VAL A 192 -13.57 8.02 3.76
C VAL A 192 -14.34 7.45 2.59
N PHE A 193 -13.87 7.69 1.38
CA PHE A 193 -14.45 7.17 0.14
C PHE A 193 -13.78 5.85 -0.23
N GLY A 194 -14.58 4.77 -0.26
CA GLY A 194 -14.13 3.41 -0.49
C GLY A 194 -13.73 2.69 0.80
N LEU A 195 -14.46 1.61 1.13
CA LEU A 195 -14.25 0.77 2.31
C LEU A 195 -13.52 -0.54 1.97
N GLY A 196 -12.57 -0.47 1.04
CA GLY A 196 -11.62 -1.54 0.75
C GLY A 196 -10.48 -1.57 1.78
N GLY A 197 -9.43 -2.35 1.49
CA GLY A 197 -8.30 -2.52 2.39
C GLY A 197 -7.64 -1.22 2.84
N ILE A 198 -7.53 -0.21 1.97
CA ILE A 198 -6.96 1.11 2.30
C ILE A 198 -7.92 1.91 3.17
N GLY A 199 -9.19 2.06 2.74
CA GLY A 199 -10.17 2.86 3.48
C GLY A 199 -10.46 2.33 4.88
N LEU A 200 -10.49 1.01 5.07
CA LEU A 200 -10.62 0.39 6.39
C LEU A 200 -9.42 0.74 7.31
N ASN A 201 -8.21 0.84 6.76
CA ASN A 201 -7.05 1.29 7.52
C ASN A 201 -7.06 2.81 7.79
N VAL A 202 -7.62 3.62 6.88
CA VAL A 202 -7.90 5.05 7.16
C VAL A 202 -8.88 5.18 8.33
N ILE A 203 -9.96 4.39 8.37
CA ILE A 203 -10.93 4.36 9.48
C ILE A 203 -10.23 4.02 10.81
N GLN A 204 -9.39 2.98 10.83
CA GLN A 204 -8.62 2.65 12.03
C GLN A 204 -7.69 3.78 12.47
N GLY A 205 -6.98 4.40 11.52
CA GLY A 205 -6.14 5.56 11.78
C GLY A 205 -6.93 6.74 12.38
N ALA A 206 -8.10 7.07 11.81
CA ALA A 206 -8.97 8.12 12.30
C ALA A 206 -9.48 7.84 13.72
N ARG A 207 -9.85 6.58 14.01
CA ARG A 207 -10.19 6.14 15.38
C ARG A 207 -9.01 6.31 16.34
N MET A 208 -7.80 5.91 15.93
CA MET A 208 -6.60 6.00 16.79
C MET A 208 -6.28 7.43 17.21
N VAL A 209 -6.52 8.41 16.35
CA VAL A 209 -6.27 9.83 16.66
C VAL A 209 -7.45 10.51 17.34
N GLY A 210 -8.55 9.80 17.61
CA GLY A 210 -9.70 10.31 18.32
C GLY A 210 -10.60 11.23 17.47
N ALA A 211 -10.77 10.94 16.18
CA ALA A 211 -11.74 11.64 15.32
C ALA A 211 -13.17 11.51 15.92
N ASN A 212 -13.98 12.56 15.72
CA ASN A 212 -15.35 12.61 16.22
C ASN A 212 -16.29 11.77 15.37
N LYS A 213 -16.51 12.17 14.09
CA LYS A 213 -17.24 11.39 13.11
C LYS A 213 -16.29 10.76 12.13
N ILE A 214 -16.52 9.49 11.83
CA ILE A 214 -15.78 8.72 10.83
C ILE A 214 -16.82 8.16 9.86
N ILE A 215 -17.06 8.86 8.77
CA ILE A 215 -18.11 8.56 7.81
C ILE A 215 -17.52 7.76 6.66
N GLY A 216 -18.00 6.53 6.47
CA GLY A 216 -17.63 5.68 5.35
C GLY A 216 -18.59 5.83 4.18
N VAL A 217 -18.06 6.05 2.98
CA VAL A 217 -18.83 6.12 1.72
C VAL A 217 -18.46 4.92 0.84
N ASP A 218 -19.42 4.05 0.58
CA ASP A 218 -19.21 2.86 -0.27
C ASP A 218 -20.54 2.39 -0.89
N ILE A 219 -20.47 1.81 -2.08
CA ILE A 219 -21.62 1.20 -2.76
C ILE A 219 -21.96 -0.21 -2.22
N ASN A 220 -21.04 -0.85 -1.50
CA ASN A 220 -21.17 -2.22 -1.02
C ASN A 220 -21.55 -2.26 0.47
N PRO A 221 -22.83 -2.55 0.80
CA PRO A 221 -23.30 -2.56 2.19
C PRO A 221 -22.68 -3.72 3.01
N ARG A 222 -22.08 -4.73 2.37
CA ARG A 222 -21.40 -5.82 3.09
C ARG A 222 -20.18 -5.32 3.87
N ARG A 223 -19.65 -4.13 3.54
CA ARG A 223 -18.51 -3.50 4.24
C ARG A 223 -18.89 -2.84 5.56
N ILE A 224 -20.17 -2.60 5.84
CA ILE A 224 -20.65 -1.87 7.03
C ILE A 224 -20.16 -2.56 8.32
N GLY A 225 -20.34 -3.88 8.44
CA GLY A 225 -19.99 -4.62 9.66
C GLY A 225 -18.54 -4.47 10.06
N ILE A 226 -17.63 -4.69 9.12
CA ILE A 226 -16.19 -4.59 9.36
C ILE A 226 -15.76 -3.13 9.58
N ALA A 227 -16.30 -2.18 8.81
CA ALA A 227 -15.99 -0.77 8.96
C ALA A 227 -16.41 -0.23 10.34
N ARG A 228 -17.57 -0.64 10.85
CA ARG A 228 -18.00 -0.31 12.21
C ARG A 228 -17.09 -0.89 13.28
N LYS A 229 -16.66 -2.15 13.11
CA LYS A 229 -15.69 -2.79 14.02
C LYS A 229 -14.39 -1.98 14.10
N PHE A 230 -13.99 -1.37 12.99
CA PHE A 230 -12.78 -0.56 12.91
C PHE A 230 -12.95 0.89 13.39
N GLY A 231 -14.18 1.35 13.59
CA GLY A 231 -14.46 2.65 14.19
C GLY A 231 -15.31 3.59 13.35
N MET A 232 -15.87 3.12 12.20
CA MET A 232 -16.82 3.92 11.43
C MET A 232 -18.07 4.24 12.26
N THR A 233 -18.44 5.52 12.30
CA THR A 233 -19.64 5.98 13.01
C THR A 233 -20.87 5.96 12.10
N ASP A 234 -20.74 6.44 10.88
CA ASP A 234 -21.82 6.60 9.91
C ASP A 234 -21.46 5.97 8.57
N PHE A 235 -22.45 5.45 7.86
CA PHE A 235 -22.29 4.88 6.52
C PHE A 235 -23.20 5.59 5.54
N VAL A 236 -22.68 5.91 4.37
CA VAL A 236 -23.42 6.52 3.26
C VAL A 236 -23.25 5.70 1.99
N ASN A 237 -24.35 5.19 1.44
CA ASN A 237 -24.35 4.60 0.11
C ASN A 237 -24.64 5.72 -0.91
N PRO A 238 -23.70 6.04 -1.81
CA PRO A 238 -23.89 7.12 -2.78
C PRO A 238 -25.06 6.86 -3.75
N ASN A 239 -25.48 5.60 -3.93
CA ASN A 239 -26.62 5.25 -4.78
C ASN A 239 -27.98 5.50 -4.10
N GLU A 240 -28.01 5.76 -2.80
CA GLU A 240 -29.22 5.97 -2.00
C GLU A 240 -29.46 7.46 -1.68
N VAL A 241 -28.57 8.34 -2.12
CA VAL A 241 -28.66 9.78 -1.89
C VAL A 241 -28.56 10.57 -3.20
N GLU A 242 -29.48 11.49 -3.43
CA GLU A 242 -29.53 12.30 -4.66
C GLU A 242 -28.33 13.26 -4.80
N ASN A 243 -27.91 13.87 -3.69
CA ASN A 243 -26.77 14.78 -3.63
C ASN A 243 -25.80 14.35 -2.52
N LEU A 244 -24.85 13.51 -2.88
CA LEU A 244 -23.86 12.96 -1.94
C LEU A 244 -23.07 14.07 -1.22
N VAL A 245 -22.56 15.06 -1.95
CA VAL A 245 -21.75 16.15 -1.38
C VAL A 245 -22.58 16.97 -0.38
N GLY A 246 -23.80 17.36 -0.74
CA GLY A 246 -24.71 18.09 0.15
C GLY A 246 -25.06 17.29 1.40
N HIS A 247 -25.31 15.98 1.25
CA HIS A 247 -25.60 15.09 2.38
C HIS A 247 -24.40 14.97 3.35
N LEU A 248 -23.19 14.82 2.83
CA LEU A 248 -21.97 14.75 3.65
C LEU A 248 -21.69 16.07 4.38
N ILE A 249 -21.91 17.22 3.71
CA ILE A 249 -21.79 18.54 4.34
C ILE A 249 -22.78 18.68 5.51
N GLN A 250 -24.01 18.21 5.33
CA GLN A 250 -25.02 18.23 6.39
C GLN A 250 -24.65 17.32 7.57
N LEU A 251 -24.17 16.09 7.30
CA LEU A 251 -23.74 15.14 8.33
C LEU A 251 -22.57 15.67 9.17
N THR A 252 -21.72 16.51 8.57
CA THR A 252 -20.50 17.05 9.19
C THR A 252 -20.65 18.50 9.67
N ASP A 253 -21.88 19.02 9.72
CA ASP A 253 -22.20 20.36 10.19
C ASP A 253 -21.37 21.46 9.48
N GLY A 254 -21.44 21.47 8.13
CA GLY A 254 -20.79 22.47 7.30
C GLY A 254 -19.62 21.97 6.46
N GLY A 255 -19.25 20.71 6.58
CA GLY A 255 -18.22 20.01 5.79
C GLY A 255 -17.25 19.23 6.65
N ALA A 256 -16.60 18.25 6.05
CA ALA A 256 -15.58 17.44 6.72
C ALA A 256 -14.29 18.26 6.96
N ASP A 257 -13.62 18.04 8.08
CA ASP A 257 -12.28 18.57 8.33
C ASP A 257 -11.26 17.87 7.43
N TYR A 258 -11.44 16.57 7.26
CA TYR A 258 -10.58 15.73 6.39
C TYR A 258 -11.43 14.78 5.55
N SER A 259 -11.02 14.59 4.31
CA SER A 259 -11.55 13.52 3.47
C SER A 259 -10.42 12.70 2.86
N PHE A 260 -10.67 11.39 2.67
CA PHE A 260 -9.70 10.46 2.08
C PHE A 260 -10.36 9.71 0.94
N GLU A 261 -9.79 9.83 -0.26
CA GLU A 261 -10.23 9.08 -1.43
C GLU A 261 -9.35 7.84 -1.58
N CYS A 262 -9.97 6.65 -1.45
CA CYS A 262 -9.29 5.35 -1.41
C CYS A 262 -9.70 4.40 -2.55
N ILE A 263 -10.37 4.92 -3.60
CA ILE A 263 -10.89 4.13 -4.73
C ILE A 263 -10.00 4.28 -5.95
N GLY A 264 -9.56 5.52 -6.26
CA GLY A 264 -8.86 5.86 -7.48
C GLY A 264 -9.80 6.32 -8.60
N ASN A 265 -10.90 6.99 -8.28
CA ASN A 265 -11.85 7.50 -9.26
C ASN A 265 -11.90 9.03 -9.22
N VAL A 266 -11.71 9.67 -10.37
CA VAL A 266 -11.62 11.15 -10.46
C VAL A 266 -12.89 11.85 -10.04
N THR A 267 -14.07 11.23 -10.20
CA THR A 267 -15.34 11.78 -9.73
C THR A 267 -15.41 11.75 -8.20
N THR A 268 -15.02 10.65 -7.58
CA THR A 268 -14.98 10.55 -6.10
C THR A 268 -13.89 11.42 -5.50
N MET A 269 -12.75 11.62 -6.19
CA MET A 269 -11.71 12.58 -5.79
C MET A 269 -12.27 13.99 -5.71
N ARG A 270 -13.07 14.42 -6.71
CA ARG A 270 -13.75 15.70 -6.70
C ARG A 270 -14.77 15.82 -5.57
N GLN A 271 -15.61 14.80 -5.40
CA GLN A 271 -16.61 14.76 -4.32
C GLN A 271 -15.97 14.82 -2.93
N ALA A 272 -14.83 14.15 -2.76
CA ALA A 272 -14.04 14.18 -1.54
C ALA A 272 -13.53 15.59 -1.21
N LEU A 273 -13.06 16.35 -2.19
CA LEU A 273 -12.70 17.75 -2.00
C LEU A 273 -13.93 18.60 -1.66
N GLU A 274 -15.00 18.48 -2.45
CA GLU A 274 -16.15 19.35 -2.36
C GLU A 274 -16.99 19.15 -1.09
N CYS A 275 -16.91 17.97 -0.44
CA CYS A 275 -17.56 17.71 0.85
C CYS A 275 -16.78 18.27 2.05
N CYS A 276 -15.55 18.73 1.87
CA CYS A 276 -14.76 19.31 2.94
C CYS A 276 -15.25 20.71 3.34
N HIS A 277 -14.91 21.11 4.56
CA HIS A 277 -15.25 22.43 5.12
C HIS A 277 -14.57 23.56 4.35
N LYS A 278 -15.30 24.66 4.11
CA LYS A 278 -14.70 25.90 3.60
C LYS A 278 -13.78 26.49 4.67
N GLY A 279 -12.64 26.99 4.26
CA GLY A 279 -11.68 27.66 5.14
C GLY A 279 -10.52 26.81 5.59
N TRP A 280 -10.72 25.49 5.89
CA TRP A 280 -9.63 24.64 6.38
C TRP A 280 -9.73 23.15 5.98
N GLY A 281 -10.80 22.72 5.32
CA GLY A 281 -10.97 21.30 4.99
C GLY A 281 -9.91 20.78 4.03
N GLN A 282 -9.38 19.60 4.32
CA GLN A 282 -8.31 18.97 3.55
C GLN A 282 -8.78 17.65 2.94
N SER A 283 -8.58 17.48 1.63
CA SER A 283 -8.89 16.26 0.92
C SER A 283 -7.61 15.56 0.46
N TYR A 284 -7.48 14.28 0.79
CA TYR A 284 -6.31 13.46 0.44
C TYR A 284 -6.65 12.40 -0.58
N ILE A 285 -5.98 12.44 -1.73
CA ILE A 285 -6.03 11.40 -2.76
C ILE A 285 -5.03 10.30 -2.38
N ILE A 286 -5.52 9.08 -2.25
CA ILE A 286 -4.71 7.87 -2.00
C ILE A 286 -4.90 6.86 -3.13
N GLY A 287 -6.13 6.75 -3.64
CA GLY A 287 -6.46 5.86 -4.74
C GLY A 287 -5.72 6.23 -6.03
N VAL A 288 -5.33 5.21 -6.81
CA VAL A 288 -4.61 5.38 -8.08
C VAL A 288 -5.63 5.37 -9.22
N ALA A 289 -5.80 6.48 -9.91
CA ALA A 289 -6.63 6.58 -11.10
C ALA A 289 -5.93 5.96 -12.32
N ALA A 290 -6.70 5.62 -13.34
CA ALA A 290 -6.15 5.12 -14.60
C ALA A 290 -5.23 6.14 -15.28
N ALA A 291 -4.26 5.66 -16.06
CA ALA A 291 -3.35 6.53 -16.80
C ALA A 291 -4.12 7.46 -17.75
N GLY A 292 -3.79 8.75 -17.72
CA GLY A 292 -4.44 9.77 -18.54
C GLY A 292 -5.71 10.39 -17.93
N GLU A 293 -6.19 9.88 -16.80
CA GLU A 293 -7.29 10.51 -16.06
C GLU A 293 -6.81 11.80 -15.37
N GLU A 294 -7.63 12.84 -15.43
CA GLU A 294 -7.34 14.15 -14.83
C GLU A 294 -8.40 14.52 -13.79
N ILE A 295 -7.97 15.12 -12.69
CA ILE A 295 -8.87 15.68 -11.68
C ILE A 295 -9.25 17.12 -12.05
N SER A 296 -10.51 17.50 -11.82
CA SER A 296 -11.00 18.84 -12.04
C SER A 296 -11.98 19.30 -10.97
N THR A 297 -11.90 20.56 -10.60
CA THR A 297 -12.88 21.21 -9.71
C THR A 297 -13.03 22.68 -10.06
N ARG A 298 -14.09 23.30 -9.55
CA ARG A 298 -14.27 24.74 -9.70
C ARG A 298 -13.19 25.48 -8.89
N PRO A 299 -12.43 26.44 -9.47
CA PRO A 299 -11.35 27.15 -8.77
C PRO A 299 -11.77 27.75 -7.43
N PHE A 300 -13.03 28.17 -7.31
CA PHE A 300 -13.57 28.77 -6.08
C PHE A 300 -13.59 27.77 -4.90
N GLN A 301 -13.55 26.49 -5.13
CA GLN A 301 -13.39 25.49 -4.07
C GLN A 301 -12.06 25.66 -3.33
N LEU A 302 -11.00 25.94 -4.07
CA LEU A 302 -9.65 26.16 -3.51
C LEU A 302 -9.50 27.60 -2.97
N VAL A 303 -10.06 28.61 -3.68
CA VAL A 303 -10.05 30.00 -3.22
C VAL A 303 -10.71 30.16 -1.85
N THR A 304 -11.71 29.34 -1.55
CA THR A 304 -12.40 29.34 -0.25
C THR A 304 -11.71 28.52 0.83
N GLY A 305 -10.45 28.12 0.63
CA GLY A 305 -9.59 27.55 1.65
C GLY A 305 -9.54 26.03 1.75
N ARG A 306 -10.24 25.30 0.87
CA ARG A 306 -10.07 23.85 0.79
C ARG A 306 -8.69 23.52 0.23
N GLU A 307 -8.09 22.43 0.71
CA GLU A 307 -6.80 21.95 0.22
C GLU A 307 -6.99 20.58 -0.44
N TRP A 308 -6.41 20.41 -1.64
CA TRP A 308 -6.35 19.13 -2.32
C TRP A 308 -4.91 18.60 -2.29
N LYS A 309 -4.70 17.46 -1.69
CA LYS A 309 -3.37 16.87 -1.45
C LYS A 309 -3.35 15.40 -1.87
N GLY A 310 -2.14 14.83 -1.99
CA GLY A 310 -1.95 13.41 -2.20
C GLY A 310 -1.21 12.77 -1.01
N SER A 311 -1.34 11.44 -0.87
CA SER A 311 -0.62 10.67 0.12
C SER A 311 -0.08 9.38 -0.51
N ALA A 312 1.22 9.32 -0.75
CA ALA A 312 1.90 8.11 -1.19
C ALA A 312 2.45 7.35 0.02
N PHE A 313 2.14 6.05 0.13
CA PHE A 313 2.59 5.19 1.23
C PHE A 313 2.26 5.79 2.61
N GLY A 314 1.12 6.50 2.71
CA GLY A 314 0.71 7.17 3.95
C GLY A 314 1.64 8.29 4.44
N GLY A 315 2.57 8.77 3.62
CA GLY A 315 3.62 9.70 4.06
C GLY A 315 4.67 9.07 4.98
N ALA A 316 4.63 7.75 5.17
CA ALA A 316 5.48 7.01 6.08
C ALA A 316 6.90 6.84 5.54
N ARG A 317 7.89 6.90 6.42
CA ARG A 317 9.28 6.55 6.13
C ARG A 317 9.46 5.06 6.37
N GLY A 318 9.73 4.32 5.30
CA GLY A 318 9.64 2.86 5.31
C GLY A 318 10.41 2.20 6.45
N ARG A 319 11.71 2.44 6.54
CA ARG A 319 12.57 1.83 7.57
C ARG A 319 12.36 2.40 8.97
N THR A 320 11.75 3.58 9.08
CA THR A 320 11.51 4.27 10.36
C THR A 320 10.12 4.01 10.92
N ASP A 321 9.09 4.04 10.09
CA ASP A 321 7.71 4.05 10.58
C ASP A 321 7.00 2.69 10.42
N VAL A 322 7.38 1.86 9.44
CA VAL A 322 6.81 0.51 9.28
C VAL A 322 7.00 -0.37 10.53
N PRO A 323 8.20 -0.42 11.16
CA PRO A 323 8.35 -1.16 12.41
C PRO A 323 7.43 -0.68 13.54
N LYS A 324 7.22 0.64 13.67
CA LYS A 324 6.29 1.21 14.66
C LYS A 324 4.83 0.80 14.42
N ILE A 325 4.44 0.71 13.14
CA ILE A 325 3.08 0.27 12.78
C ILE A 325 2.91 -1.21 13.12
N VAL A 326 3.95 -2.04 12.94
CA VAL A 326 3.97 -3.43 13.40
C VAL A 326 3.82 -3.45 14.94
N ASP A 327 4.54 -2.61 15.68
CA ASP A 327 4.40 -2.51 17.13
C ASP A 327 2.97 -2.11 17.53
N TRP A 328 2.34 -1.15 16.85
CA TRP A 328 0.94 -0.78 17.10
C TRP A 328 -0.02 -1.95 16.89
N TYR A 329 0.20 -2.79 15.90
CA TYR A 329 -0.57 -4.01 15.72
C TYR A 329 -0.35 -4.99 16.88
N MET A 330 0.91 -5.26 17.24
CA MET A 330 1.26 -6.18 18.33
C MET A 330 0.78 -5.69 19.70
N ASP A 331 0.67 -4.37 19.89
CA ASP A 331 0.08 -3.73 21.08
C ASP A 331 -1.47 -3.72 21.06
N GLY A 332 -2.11 -4.28 20.04
CA GLY A 332 -3.57 -4.32 19.89
C GLY A 332 -4.23 -2.96 19.54
N LYS A 333 -3.44 -1.97 19.11
CA LYS A 333 -3.93 -0.65 18.67
C LYS A 333 -4.51 -0.68 17.27
N LEU A 334 -4.09 -1.64 16.43
CA LEU A 334 -4.56 -1.89 15.08
C LEU A 334 -5.09 -3.33 14.98
N ASN A 335 -6.11 -3.53 14.16
CA ASN A 335 -6.63 -4.84 13.83
C ASN A 335 -6.28 -5.17 12.37
N ILE A 336 -5.30 -6.04 12.16
CA ILE A 336 -4.94 -6.54 10.84
C ILE A 336 -5.58 -7.91 10.59
N ASP A 337 -5.88 -8.66 11.64
CA ASP A 337 -6.42 -10.03 11.55
C ASP A 337 -7.70 -10.09 10.70
N ASP A 338 -8.65 -9.19 10.95
CA ASP A 338 -9.91 -9.16 10.22
C ASP A 338 -9.79 -8.62 8.79
N LEU A 339 -8.67 -8.01 8.42
CA LEU A 339 -8.41 -7.59 7.04
C LEU A 339 -7.97 -8.77 6.16
N ILE A 340 -7.31 -9.77 6.74
CA ILE A 340 -6.86 -10.96 6.01
C ILE A 340 -8.02 -11.95 5.92
N THR A 341 -8.75 -11.92 4.80
CA THR A 341 -9.95 -12.74 4.61
C THR A 341 -9.65 -14.09 3.98
N HIS A 342 -8.54 -14.23 3.26
CA HIS A 342 -8.16 -15.46 2.56
C HIS A 342 -6.65 -15.69 2.66
N THR A 343 -6.26 -16.95 2.83
CA THR A 343 -4.88 -17.41 2.73
C THR A 343 -4.76 -18.51 1.68
N LEU A 344 -3.74 -18.47 0.86
CA LEU A 344 -3.54 -19.34 -0.30
C LEU A 344 -2.08 -19.75 -0.41
N PRO A 345 -1.75 -20.95 -0.92
CA PRO A 345 -0.40 -21.26 -1.36
C PRO A 345 -0.08 -20.51 -2.67
N LEU A 346 1.22 -20.38 -3.00
CA LEU A 346 1.66 -19.66 -4.21
C LEU A 346 1.02 -20.22 -5.50
N GLU A 347 0.80 -21.52 -5.57
CA GLU A 347 0.19 -22.22 -6.72
C GLU A 347 -1.23 -21.73 -7.03
N ARG A 348 -1.91 -21.15 -6.04
CA ARG A 348 -3.28 -20.63 -6.17
C ARG A 348 -3.33 -19.09 -6.24
N ILE A 349 -2.22 -18.43 -6.55
CA ILE A 349 -2.15 -16.95 -6.55
C ILE A 349 -3.16 -16.31 -7.50
N ASN A 350 -3.43 -16.91 -8.67
CA ASN A 350 -4.42 -16.40 -9.63
C ASN A 350 -5.83 -16.37 -9.04
N GLU A 351 -6.19 -17.35 -8.21
CA GLU A 351 -7.47 -17.36 -7.48
C GLU A 351 -7.56 -16.15 -6.52
N GLY A 352 -6.46 -15.76 -5.87
CA GLY A 352 -6.43 -14.57 -5.02
C GLY A 352 -6.74 -13.28 -5.80
N PHE A 353 -6.27 -13.17 -7.04
CA PHE A 353 -6.65 -12.08 -7.94
C PHE A 353 -8.13 -12.14 -8.34
N ASP A 354 -8.68 -13.33 -8.57
CA ASP A 354 -10.11 -13.49 -8.90
C ASP A 354 -11.00 -13.10 -7.73
N LEU A 355 -10.71 -13.55 -6.50
CA LEU A 355 -11.40 -13.13 -5.28
C LEU A 355 -11.38 -11.60 -5.08
N MET A 356 -10.26 -10.96 -5.40
CA MET A 356 -10.13 -9.51 -5.33
C MET A 356 -11.02 -8.81 -6.37
N LYS A 357 -11.02 -9.27 -7.62
CA LYS A 357 -11.86 -8.72 -8.71
C LYS A 357 -13.36 -8.86 -8.42
N LEU A 358 -13.78 -9.95 -7.81
CA LEU A 358 -15.17 -10.20 -7.38
C LEU A 358 -15.56 -9.38 -6.13
N GLY A 359 -14.62 -8.70 -5.47
CA GLY A 359 -14.87 -7.96 -4.23
C GLY A 359 -15.14 -8.88 -3.02
N GLU A 360 -14.81 -10.16 -3.13
CA GLU A 360 -15.01 -11.17 -2.07
C GLU A 360 -13.90 -11.11 -1.02
N SER A 361 -12.68 -10.76 -1.39
CA SER A 361 -11.60 -10.53 -0.43
C SER A 361 -11.46 -9.06 -0.05
N ILE A 362 -11.04 -8.81 1.20
CA ILE A 362 -10.47 -7.53 1.63
C ILE A 362 -8.98 -7.57 1.33
N ARG A 363 -8.31 -8.62 1.85
CA ARG A 363 -6.94 -8.96 1.51
C ARG A 363 -6.78 -10.48 1.45
N SER A 364 -6.19 -10.96 0.34
CA SER A 364 -5.70 -12.32 0.22
C SER A 364 -4.18 -12.34 0.47
N VAL A 365 -3.71 -13.34 1.21
CA VAL A 365 -2.29 -13.52 1.55
C VAL A 365 -1.82 -14.88 1.04
N VAL A 366 -0.71 -14.88 0.33
CA VAL A 366 0.02 -16.09 -0.06
C VAL A 366 0.97 -16.47 1.07
N LEU A 367 0.93 -17.76 1.49
CA LEU A 367 1.85 -18.36 2.45
C LEU A 367 2.84 -19.26 1.72
N TYR A 368 4.11 -19.21 2.14
CA TYR A 368 5.21 -19.99 1.56
C TYR A 368 5.64 -21.16 2.45
#